data_c3bd4574885771e2463b0ad576257f47
#
_entry.id   c3bd4574885771e2463b0ad576257f47
#
_cell.length_a   1.000
_cell.length_b   1.000
_cell.length_c   1.000
_cell.angle_alpha   90.00
_cell.angle_beta   90.00
_cell.angle_gamma   90.00
#
_symmetry.space_group_name_H-M   'P 1'
#
loop_
_entity.id
_entity.type
_entity.pdbx_description
1 polymer ?
#
loop_
_entity_poly.entity_id
_entity_poly.type
_entity_poly.pdbx_seq_one_letter_code
_entity_poly.pdbx_strand_id
1 'polypeptide(L)'
;MKFYKILNKQIYISENYSIVPIRFQDKFKIMKWRNEQIYHLRQSKPLSEEDQENYFSNTINNLFNQKQPAQLLFSFLKSNICIGYGGLVNINWNDKNAEISFIMNTELEEKEFELNWLIFLKLIEDLAFNEIMLNKVYVYAFDLRPHLYRVLELGDYFLDARLKSHCKYEKKFIDVVIYSKIK
;
A
#
# COMPACT_ATOMS: atom_id res chain seq x y z
N MET A 1 18.26 -1.06 -10.49
CA MET A 1 16.82 -0.83 -10.11
C MET A 1 15.97 -1.58 -11.11
N LYS A 2 14.90 -2.26 -10.69
CA LYS A 2 13.93 -2.87 -11.61
C LYS A 2 12.86 -1.82 -11.97
N PHE A 3 12.26 -1.95 -13.15
CA PHE A 3 11.29 -1.01 -13.69
C PHE A 3 10.02 -1.73 -14.11
N TYR A 4 8.87 -1.16 -13.79
CA TYR A 4 7.58 -1.64 -14.29
C TYR A 4 7.44 -1.28 -15.77
N LYS A 5 7.29 -2.29 -16.62
CA LYS A 5 7.18 -2.10 -18.08
C LYS A 5 6.01 -1.20 -18.49
N ILE A 6 4.96 -1.15 -17.69
CA ILE A 6 3.76 -0.35 -17.96
C ILE A 6 3.95 1.14 -17.65
N LEU A 7 4.93 1.51 -16.83
CA LEU A 7 5.12 2.89 -16.37
C LEU A 7 6.19 3.60 -17.20
N ASN A 8 5.90 4.81 -17.65
CA ASN A 8 6.89 5.73 -18.21
C ASN A 8 7.71 6.37 -17.08
N LYS A 9 7.02 6.85 -16.03
CA LYS A 9 7.64 7.40 -14.83
C LYS A 9 7.76 6.34 -13.75
N GLN A 10 8.96 6.09 -13.25
CA GLN A 10 9.23 5.03 -12.27
C GLN A 10 9.36 5.55 -10.83
N ILE A 11 9.66 6.85 -10.65
CA ILE A 11 9.98 7.46 -9.37
C ILE A 11 9.08 8.68 -9.19
N TYR A 12 8.40 8.76 -8.06
CA TYR A 12 7.55 9.89 -7.67
C TYR A 12 8.14 10.53 -6.44
N ILE A 13 8.29 11.85 -6.44
CA ILE A 13 9.05 12.59 -5.43
C ILE A 13 8.17 13.71 -4.85
N SER A 14 8.23 13.86 -3.54
CA SER A 14 7.69 15.02 -2.80
C SER A 14 8.72 15.40 -1.73
N GLU A 15 9.40 16.53 -1.93
CA GLU A 15 10.49 16.99 -1.05
C GLU A 15 11.58 15.92 -0.90
N ASN A 16 11.85 15.47 0.31
CA ASN A 16 12.83 14.42 0.61
C ASN A 16 12.22 13.00 0.65
N TYR A 17 10.94 12.87 0.27
CA TYR A 17 10.25 11.59 0.16
C TYR A 17 10.14 11.14 -1.28
N SER A 18 10.13 9.84 -1.48
CA SER A 18 9.87 9.24 -2.79
C SER A 18 9.26 7.86 -2.70
N ILE A 19 8.51 7.47 -3.73
CA ILE A 19 8.22 6.07 -4.00
C ILE A 19 9.01 5.63 -5.22
N VAL A 20 9.66 4.48 -5.11
CA VAL A 20 10.42 3.83 -6.17
C VAL A 20 9.93 2.40 -6.33
N PRO A 21 10.02 1.78 -7.53
CA PRO A 21 9.65 0.37 -7.68
C PRO A 21 10.23 -0.47 -6.55
N ILE A 22 9.45 -1.36 -5.98
CA ILE A 22 9.81 -2.09 -4.76
C ILE A 22 11.21 -2.69 -4.87
N ARG A 23 12.07 -2.40 -3.89
CA ARG A 23 13.47 -2.78 -3.91
C ARG A 23 13.67 -4.13 -3.21
N PHE A 24 14.39 -5.03 -3.84
CA PHE A 24 14.71 -6.36 -3.28
C PHE A 24 15.49 -6.28 -1.98
N GLN A 25 16.34 -5.27 -1.82
CA GLN A 25 17.11 -5.04 -0.59
C GLN A 25 16.24 -4.70 0.63
N ASP A 26 14.99 -4.27 0.43
CA ASP A 26 14.08 -3.87 1.51
C ASP A 26 13.21 -5.05 2.01
N LYS A 27 13.26 -6.21 1.36
CA LYS A 27 12.35 -7.33 1.58
C LYS A 27 12.24 -7.78 3.04
N PHE A 28 13.35 -7.87 3.78
CA PHE A 28 13.32 -8.30 5.17
C PHE A 28 12.84 -7.23 6.13
N LYS A 29 13.08 -5.94 5.83
CA LYS A 29 12.45 -4.83 6.56
C LYS A 29 10.94 -4.87 6.38
N ILE A 30 10.48 -5.06 5.15
CA ILE A 30 9.05 -5.18 4.81
C ILE A 30 8.45 -6.38 5.56
N MET A 31 9.11 -7.54 5.58
CA MET A 31 8.67 -8.72 6.34
C MET A 31 8.52 -8.42 7.83
N LYS A 32 9.55 -7.78 8.43
CA LYS A 32 9.52 -7.36 9.84
C LYS A 32 8.27 -6.51 10.12
N TRP A 33 8.07 -5.43 9.37
CA TRP A 33 6.94 -4.53 9.57
C TRP A 33 5.59 -5.21 9.36
N ARG A 34 5.48 -6.10 8.37
CA ARG A 34 4.26 -6.90 8.16
C ARG A 34 3.95 -7.81 9.34
N ASN A 35 4.96 -8.45 9.90
CA ASN A 35 4.79 -9.36 11.03
C ASN A 35 4.44 -8.60 12.32
N GLU A 36 5.02 -7.44 12.54
CA GLU A 36 4.71 -6.56 13.68
C GLU A 36 3.28 -5.98 13.59
N GLN A 37 2.78 -5.74 12.38
CA GLN A 37 1.47 -5.12 12.13
C GLN A 37 0.41 -6.11 11.64
N ILE A 38 0.62 -7.41 11.84
CA ILE A 38 -0.25 -8.49 11.35
C ILE A 38 -1.71 -8.33 11.77
N TYR A 39 -1.95 -7.69 12.91
CA TYR A 39 -3.27 -7.51 13.52
C TYR A 39 -4.27 -6.75 12.63
N HIS A 40 -3.79 -5.91 11.73
CA HIS A 40 -4.66 -5.16 10.80
C HIS A 40 -4.49 -5.54 9.33
N LEU A 41 -3.73 -6.61 9.07
CA LEU A 41 -3.48 -7.09 7.70
C LEU A 41 -4.31 -8.34 7.40
N ARG A 42 -4.61 -8.55 6.12
CA ARG A 42 -5.17 -9.80 5.62
C ARG A 42 -4.08 -10.89 5.53
N GLN A 43 -3.36 -11.09 6.61
CA GLN A 43 -2.27 -12.04 6.76
C GLN A 43 -2.58 -12.97 7.93
N SER A 44 -2.65 -14.28 7.68
CA SER A 44 -3.11 -15.26 8.66
C SER A 44 -2.03 -15.75 9.61
N LYS A 45 -0.75 -15.64 9.24
CA LYS A 45 0.40 -16.06 10.03
C LYS A 45 1.60 -15.15 9.77
N PRO A 46 2.57 -15.07 10.70
CA PRO A 46 3.83 -14.40 10.42
C PRO A 46 4.53 -15.00 9.21
N LEU A 47 5.19 -14.15 8.42
CA LEU A 47 6.00 -14.55 7.27
C LEU A 47 7.37 -15.03 7.77
N SER A 48 7.86 -16.13 7.22
CA SER A 48 9.25 -16.55 7.34
C SER A 48 10.14 -15.84 6.31
N GLU A 49 11.46 -15.93 6.49
CA GLU A 49 12.41 -15.45 5.47
C GLU A 49 12.22 -16.18 4.14
N GLU A 50 11.96 -17.48 4.18
CA GLU A 50 11.68 -18.28 2.99
C GLU A 50 10.39 -17.84 2.27
N ASP A 51 9.30 -17.59 3.01
CA ASP A 51 8.05 -17.05 2.44
C ASP A 51 8.33 -15.72 1.71
N GLN A 52 9.14 -14.86 2.33
CA GLN A 52 9.47 -13.54 1.78
C GLN A 52 10.39 -13.61 0.56
N GLU A 53 11.41 -14.47 0.59
CA GLU A 53 12.28 -14.74 -0.58
C GLU A 53 11.47 -15.28 -1.76
N ASN A 54 10.62 -16.26 -1.52
CA ASN A 54 9.78 -16.87 -2.54
C ASN A 54 8.80 -15.84 -3.14
N TYR A 55 8.19 -14.99 -2.29
CA TYR A 55 7.30 -13.93 -2.76
C TYR A 55 8.02 -12.93 -3.65
N PHE A 56 9.21 -12.48 -3.26
CA PHE A 56 9.98 -11.52 -4.06
C PHE A 56 10.52 -12.14 -5.36
N SER A 57 11.01 -13.37 -5.32
CA SER A 57 11.57 -14.06 -6.48
C SER A 57 10.52 -14.43 -7.53
N ASN A 58 9.37 -14.92 -7.07
CA ASN A 58 8.35 -15.46 -7.96
C ASN A 58 7.24 -14.44 -8.26
N THR A 59 6.70 -13.75 -7.25
CA THR A 59 5.56 -12.84 -7.46
C THR A 59 6.04 -11.46 -7.87
N ILE A 60 6.83 -10.79 -7.02
CA ILE A 60 7.28 -9.42 -7.27
C ILE A 60 8.08 -9.33 -8.56
N ASN A 61 9.01 -10.26 -8.78
CA ASN A 61 9.83 -10.27 -9.97
C ASN A 61 9.02 -10.31 -11.28
N ASN A 62 7.93 -11.07 -11.28
CA ASN A 62 7.08 -11.22 -12.45
C ASN A 62 6.22 -9.99 -12.74
N LEU A 63 5.86 -9.19 -11.72
CA LEU A 63 5.05 -7.97 -11.90
C LEU A 63 5.73 -6.95 -12.81
N PHE A 64 7.04 -6.84 -12.76
CA PHE A 64 7.80 -5.83 -13.54
C PHE A 64 7.63 -5.96 -15.06
N ASN A 65 7.42 -7.18 -15.56
CA ASN A 65 7.34 -7.46 -16.98
C ASN A 65 5.91 -7.52 -17.55
N GLN A 66 4.89 -7.44 -16.68
CA GLN A 66 3.49 -7.52 -17.09
C GLN A 66 3.02 -6.22 -17.75
N LYS A 67 2.16 -6.34 -18.75
CA LYS A 67 1.50 -5.19 -19.40
C LYS A 67 0.37 -4.62 -18.54
N GLN A 68 -0.31 -5.49 -17.78
CA GLN A 68 -1.40 -5.15 -16.86
C GLN A 68 -1.19 -5.94 -15.56
N PRO A 69 -0.22 -5.53 -14.72
CA PRO A 69 0.04 -6.22 -13.47
C PRO A 69 -1.14 -6.06 -12.50
N ALA A 70 -1.43 -7.09 -11.73
CA ALA A 70 -2.45 -7.03 -10.67
C ALA A 70 -2.03 -6.11 -9.51
N GLN A 71 -0.73 -5.80 -9.40
CA GLN A 71 -0.17 -4.95 -8.35
C GLN A 71 0.99 -4.10 -8.90
N LEU A 72 1.09 -2.88 -8.39
CA LEU A 72 2.23 -1.99 -8.57
C LEU A 72 2.73 -1.59 -7.19
N LEU A 73 3.81 -2.20 -6.73
CA LEU A 73 4.35 -2.05 -5.38
C LEU A 73 5.63 -1.21 -5.38
N PHE A 74 5.78 -0.38 -4.37
CA PHE A 74 6.86 0.58 -4.23
C PHE A 74 7.47 0.51 -2.83
N SER A 75 8.79 0.72 -2.75
CA SER A 75 9.44 1.13 -1.51
C SER A 75 9.19 2.61 -1.28
N PHE A 76 8.74 2.99 -0.08
CA PHE A 76 8.57 4.38 0.34
C PHE A 76 9.81 4.82 1.09
N LEU A 77 10.42 5.89 0.59
CA LEU A 77 11.72 6.36 1.05
C LEU A 77 11.63 7.77 1.63
N LYS A 78 12.39 8.02 2.71
CA LYS A 78 12.70 9.35 3.23
C LYS A 78 14.24 9.53 3.16
N SER A 79 14.72 10.51 2.41
CA SER A 79 16.18 10.71 2.16
C SER A 79 16.89 9.41 1.73
N ASN A 80 16.30 8.66 0.78
CA ASN A 80 16.77 7.36 0.25
C ASN A 80 16.73 6.17 1.24
N ILE A 81 16.31 6.38 2.48
CA ILE A 81 16.13 5.31 3.49
C ILE A 81 14.70 4.76 3.35
N CYS A 82 14.56 3.43 3.25
CA CYS A 82 13.25 2.80 3.24
C CYS A 82 12.60 2.92 4.62
N ILE A 83 11.43 3.56 4.65
CA ILE A 83 10.61 3.78 5.83
C ILE A 83 9.22 3.15 5.74
N GLY A 84 8.90 2.54 4.60
CA GLY A 84 7.64 1.87 4.36
C GLY A 84 7.59 1.25 2.98
N TYR A 85 6.51 0.59 2.67
CA TYR A 85 6.20 0.11 1.33
C TYR A 85 4.69 0.06 1.12
N GLY A 86 4.30 0.10 -0.11
CA GLY A 86 2.89 0.01 -0.48
C GLY A 86 2.73 0.18 -1.98
N GLY A 87 1.52 0.49 -2.39
CA GLY A 87 1.22 0.69 -3.80
C GLY A 87 -0.23 0.45 -4.12
N LEU A 88 -0.48 0.17 -5.37
CA LEU A 88 -1.79 -0.23 -5.88
C LEU A 88 -1.86 -1.75 -5.95
N VAL A 89 -2.89 -2.33 -5.38
CA VAL A 89 -3.19 -3.77 -5.42
C VAL A 89 -4.61 -3.99 -5.95
N ASN A 90 -4.93 -5.21 -6.33
CA ASN A 90 -6.25 -5.53 -6.90
C ASN A 90 -6.64 -4.58 -8.05
N ILE A 91 -5.67 -4.25 -8.92
CA ILE A 91 -5.90 -3.30 -10.01
C ILE A 91 -6.91 -3.90 -10.99
N ASN A 92 -8.05 -3.25 -11.14
CA ASN A 92 -9.03 -3.53 -12.17
C ASN A 92 -8.81 -2.58 -13.35
N TRP A 93 -8.14 -3.08 -14.38
CA TRP A 93 -7.79 -2.30 -15.56
C TRP A 93 -9.00 -1.93 -16.43
N ASN A 94 -10.06 -2.74 -16.40
CA ASN A 94 -11.28 -2.47 -17.16
C ASN A 94 -12.12 -1.37 -16.50
N ASP A 95 -12.36 -1.49 -15.19
CA ASP A 95 -13.19 -0.53 -14.43
C ASP A 95 -12.38 0.64 -13.88
N LYS A 96 -11.06 0.67 -14.17
CA LYS A 96 -10.17 1.78 -13.80
C LYS A 96 -10.17 2.11 -12.31
N ASN A 97 -10.07 1.08 -11.45
CA ASN A 97 -9.95 1.27 -10.01
C ASN A 97 -8.88 0.36 -9.41
N ALA A 98 -8.39 0.71 -8.22
CA ALA A 98 -7.43 -0.09 -7.47
C ALA A 98 -7.52 0.17 -5.97
N GLU A 99 -7.12 -0.82 -5.18
CA GLU A 99 -6.93 -0.69 -3.75
C GLU A 99 -5.54 -0.12 -3.44
N ILE A 100 -5.48 0.87 -2.55
CA ILE A 100 -4.21 1.35 -1.98
C ILE A 100 -3.86 0.47 -0.79
N SER A 101 -2.65 -0.08 -0.80
CA SER A 101 -2.05 -0.80 0.33
C SER A 101 -0.81 -0.06 0.80
N PHE A 102 -0.69 0.21 2.09
CA PHE A 102 0.48 0.87 2.66
C PHE A 102 0.79 0.36 4.06
N ILE A 103 2.06 0.10 4.30
CA ILE A 103 2.65 -0.25 5.60
C ILE A 103 3.91 0.57 5.76
N MET A 104 4.05 1.21 6.91
CA MET A 104 5.24 1.96 7.27
C MET A 104 6.04 1.24 8.35
N ASN A 105 7.27 1.70 8.59
CA ASN A 105 8.08 1.26 9.71
C ASN A 105 7.31 1.48 11.02
N THR A 106 7.15 0.41 11.80
CA THR A 106 6.38 0.40 13.05
C THR A 106 6.88 1.45 14.06
N GLU A 107 8.20 1.68 14.11
CA GLU A 107 8.82 2.67 15.01
C GLU A 107 8.40 4.12 14.68
N LEU A 108 7.95 4.39 13.45
CA LEU A 108 7.49 5.70 13.01
C LEU A 108 5.98 5.91 13.17
N GLU A 109 5.21 4.83 13.42
CA GLU A 109 3.74 4.93 13.51
C GLU A 109 3.28 5.87 14.61
N GLU A 110 3.94 5.88 15.76
CA GLU A 110 3.54 6.70 16.90
C GLU A 110 3.65 8.21 16.64
N LYS A 111 4.69 8.64 15.91
CA LYS A 111 5.05 10.06 15.76
C LYS A 111 4.83 10.64 14.37
N GLU A 112 4.94 9.81 13.34
CA GLU A 112 4.96 10.27 11.95
C GLU A 112 3.84 9.63 11.10
N PHE A 113 2.85 8.99 11.69
CA PHE A 113 1.80 8.26 10.97
C PHE A 113 1.05 9.15 9.97
N GLU A 114 0.46 10.24 10.46
CA GLU A 114 -0.36 11.15 9.64
C GLU A 114 0.48 11.73 8.49
N LEU A 115 1.66 12.25 8.79
CA LEU A 115 2.55 12.85 7.79
C LEU A 115 2.94 11.84 6.69
N ASN A 116 3.40 10.65 7.10
CA ASN A 116 3.87 9.64 6.16
C ASN A 116 2.75 9.09 5.29
N TRP A 117 1.56 8.89 5.87
CA TRP A 117 0.38 8.47 5.11
C TRP A 117 -0.03 9.52 4.09
N LEU A 118 -0.16 10.80 4.47
CA LEU A 118 -0.56 11.89 3.55
C LEU A 118 0.44 12.04 2.40
N ILE A 119 1.73 11.96 2.68
CA ILE A 119 2.75 12.02 1.63
C ILE A 119 2.66 10.80 0.71
N PHE A 120 2.50 9.59 1.28
CA PHE A 120 2.35 8.39 0.48
C PHE A 120 1.11 8.44 -0.40
N LEU A 121 -0.04 8.86 0.14
CA LEU A 121 -1.27 9.03 -0.64
C LEU A 121 -1.07 9.97 -1.82
N LYS A 122 -0.47 11.14 -1.61
CA LYS A 122 -0.17 12.10 -2.68
C LYS A 122 0.69 11.50 -3.79
N LEU A 123 1.72 10.72 -3.43
CA LEU A 123 2.63 10.10 -4.41
C LEU A 123 1.95 8.97 -5.19
N ILE A 124 1.14 8.15 -4.53
CA ILE A 124 0.46 7.04 -5.18
C ILE A 124 -0.74 7.51 -6.02
N GLU A 125 -1.35 8.64 -5.66
CA GLU A 125 -2.39 9.30 -6.47
C GLU A 125 -1.82 9.85 -7.78
N ASP A 126 -0.62 10.44 -7.76
CA ASP A 126 0.06 10.89 -8.99
C ASP A 126 0.27 9.72 -9.96
N LEU A 127 0.72 8.57 -9.45
CA LEU A 127 0.79 7.34 -10.23
C LEU A 127 -0.59 6.90 -10.74
N ALA A 128 -1.58 6.81 -9.85
CA ALA A 128 -2.88 6.23 -10.16
C ALA A 128 -3.66 7.06 -11.16
N PHE A 129 -3.73 8.37 -10.94
CA PHE A 129 -4.60 9.26 -11.72
C PHE A 129 -3.91 9.84 -12.95
N ASN A 130 -2.60 10.14 -12.86
CA ASN A 130 -1.90 10.85 -13.92
C ASN A 130 -1.08 9.94 -14.83
N GLU A 131 -0.51 8.84 -14.31
CA GLU A 131 0.30 7.93 -15.12
C GLU A 131 -0.55 6.79 -15.71
N ILE A 132 -1.28 6.04 -14.87
CA ILE A 132 -2.05 4.88 -15.35
C ILE A 132 -3.54 5.15 -15.54
N MET A 133 -3.97 6.41 -15.35
CA MET A 133 -5.29 6.90 -15.69
C MET A 133 -6.44 6.11 -15.05
N LEU A 134 -6.31 5.76 -13.76
CA LEU A 134 -7.42 5.20 -13.00
C LEU A 134 -8.49 6.29 -12.76
N ASN A 135 -9.73 5.85 -12.60
CA ASN A 135 -10.85 6.71 -12.22
C ASN A 135 -11.03 6.79 -10.70
N LYS A 136 -10.66 5.72 -9.98
CA LYS A 136 -10.92 5.60 -8.54
C LYS A 136 -9.81 4.83 -7.85
N VAL A 137 -9.44 5.29 -6.65
CA VAL A 137 -8.63 4.50 -5.71
C VAL A 137 -9.37 4.37 -4.40
N TYR A 138 -9.14 3.25 -3.67
CA TYR A 138 -9.79 3.01 -2.40
C TYR A 138 -8.87 2.34 -1.40
N VAL A 139 -9.16 2.52 -0.11
CA VAL A 139 -8.51 1.84 1.01
C VAL A 139 -9.54 0.91 1.64
N TYR A 140 -9.20 -0.37 1.76
CA TYR A 140 -9.96 -1.39 2.47
C TYR A 140 -9.28 -1.61 3.83
N ALA A 141 -9.92 -1.25 4.92
CA ALA A 141 -9.32 -1.34 6.25
C ALA A 141 -10.23 -2.06 7.25
N PHE A 142 -9.64 -2.92 8.07
CA PHE A 142 -10.30 -3.43 9.28
C PHE A 142 -10.58 -2.27 10.22
N ASP A 143 -11.78 -2.23 10.83
CA ASP A 143 -12.19 -1.18 11.78
C ASP A 143 -11.45 -1.33 13.13
N LEU A 144 -10.13 -1.26 13.07
CA LEU A 144 -9.20 -1.41 14.20
C LEU A 144 -8.31 -0.18 14.42
N ARG A 145 -8.27 0.75 13.44
CA ARG A 145 -7.34 1.88 13.42
C ARG A 145 -8.07 3.20 13.15
N PRO A 146 -8.81 3.76 14.12
CA PRO A 146 -9.60 4.99 13.92
C PRO A 146 -8.76 6.20 13.47
N HIS A 147 -7.48 6.27 13.86
CA HIS A 147 -6.55 7.32 13.43
C HIS A 147 -6.28 7.31 11.91
N LEU A 148 -6.46 6.16 11.24
CA LEU A 148 -6.37 6.07 9.78
C LEU A 148 -7.51 6.84 9.10
N TYR A 149 -8.71 6.87 9.68
CA TYR A 149 -9.86 7.55 9.06
C TYR A 149 -9.62 9.04 8.94
N ARG A 150 -9.10 9.66 10.02
CA ARG A 150 -8.72 11.07 9.99
C ARG A 150 -7.72 11.37 8.87
N VAL A 151 -6.73 10.52 8.69
CA VAL A 151 -5.72 10.70 7.62
C VAL A 151 -6.36 10.60 6.23
N LEU A 152 -7.26 9.63 6.05
CA LEU A 152 -7.96 9.46 4.77
C LEU A 152 -8.85 10.66 4.47
N GLU A 153 -9.58 11.18 5.47
CA GLU A 153 -10.41 12.38 5.34
C GLU A 153 -9.57 13.64 5.03
N LEU A 154 -8.40 13.80 5.68
CA LEU A 154 -7.44 14.87 5.36
C LEU A 154 -6.85 14.74 3.95
N GLY A 155 -6.81 13.53 3.40
CA GLY A 155 -6.40 13.23 2.03
C GLY A 155 -7.54 13.34 1.00
N ASP A 156 -8.72 13.86 1.39
CA ASP A 156 -9.93 13.95 0.56
C ASP A 156 -10.50 12.58 0.13
N TYR A 157 -10.34 11.57 1.00
CA TYR A 157 -11.04 10.29 0.84
C TYR A 157 -12.36 10.31 1.62
N PHE A 158 -13.39 9.76 1.03
CA PHE A 158 -14.72 9.69 1.61
C PHE A 158 -15.10 8.25 1.94
N LEU A 159 -15.85 8.05 3.02
CA LEU A 159 -16.36 6.75 3.41
C LEU A 159 -17.43 6.29 2.42
N ASP A 160 -17.11 5.28 1.59
CA ASP A 160 -18.06 4.66 0.66
C ASP A 160 -18.92 3.60 1.34
N ALA A 161 -18.33 2.80 2.22
CA ALA A 161 -19.04 1.70 2.85
C ALA A 161 -18.46 1.29 4.21
N ARG A 162 -19.36 0.80 5.08
CA ARG A 162 -19.02 0.04 6.28
C ARG A 162 -19.68 -1.33 6.19
N LEU A 163 -18.87 -2.36 6.06
CA LEU A 163 -19.30 -3.75 5.99
C LEU A 163 -19.33 -4.33 7.40
N LYS A 164 -20.54 -4.48 7.97
CA LYS A 164 -20.71 -4.94 9.35
C LYS A 164 -20.33 -6.40 9.51
N SER A 165 -19.60 -6.72 10.58
CA SER A 165 -19.21 -8.09 10.94
C SER A 165 -18.58 -8.88 9.77
N HIS A 166 -17.78 -8.21 8.96
CA HIS A 166 -17.32 -8.73 7.67
C HIS A 166 -16.12 -9.65 7.79
N CYS A 167 -15.22 -9.40 8.71
CA CYS A 167 -14.02 -10.20 8.90
C CYS A 167 -13.96 -10.81 10.29
N LYS A 168 -13.40 -12.01 10.38
CA LYS A 168 -13.09 -12.65 11.66
C LYS A 168 -11.70 -12.21 12.10
N TYR A 169 -11.64 -11.56 13.26
CA TYR A 169 -10.40 -11.20 13.92
C TYR A 169 -10.37 -11.86 15.29
N GLU A 170 -9.38 -12.74 15.53
CA GLU A 170 -9.33 -13.60 16.72
C GLU A 170 -10.64 -14.40 16.88
N LYS A 171 -11.43 -14.13 17.92
CA LYS A 171 -12.70 -14.80 18.22
C LYS A 171 -13.94 -13.96 17.92
N LYS A 172 -13.76 -12.75 17.36
CA LYS A 172 -14.84 -11.79 17.10
C LYS A 172 -14.95 -11.48 15.60
N PHE A 173 -16.15 -11.08 15.18
CA PHE A 173 -16.33 -10.47 13.87
C PHE A 173 -16.17 -8.95 14.02
N ILE A 174 -15.43 -8.36 13.10
CA ILE A 174 -15.16 -6.94 13.03
C ILE A 174 -15.68 -6.35 11.73
N ASP A 175 -15.96 -5.06 11.77
CA ASP A 175 -16.34 -4.32 10.59
C ASP A 175 -15.13 -4.07 9.68
N VAL A 176 -15.44 -3.79 8.43
CA VAL A 176 -14.49 -3.27 7.45
C VAL A 176 -15.02 -1.94 6.93
N VAL A 177 -14.12 -0.98 6.77
CA VAL A 177 -14.44 0.31 6.16
C VAL A 177 -13.74 0.44 4.81
N ILE A 178 -14.44 1.05 3.88
CA ILE A 178 -13.92 1.37 2.55
C ILE A 178 -14.00 2.88 2.37
N TYR A 179 -12.83 3.50 2.28
CA TYR A 179 -12.68 4.91 1.92
C TYR A 179 -12.18 5.02 0.50
N SER A 180 -12.67 5.95 -0.28
CA SER A 180 -12.23 6.11 -1.67
C SER A 180 -12.08 7.57 -2.08
N LYS A 181 -11.33 7.76 -3.17
CA LYS A 181 -11.16 9.02 -3.87
C LYS A 181 -11.35 8.79 -5.37
N ILE A 182 -12.14 9.65 -5.98
CA ILE A 182 -12.36 9.68 -7.43
C ILE A 182 -11.48 10.79 -8.02
N LYS A 183 -10.95 10.54 -9.23
CA LYS A 183 -10.10 11.48 -9.98
C LYS A 183 -10.79 12.82 -10.20
#